data_d691ecdf811f7883666e3f14e03f2e84
#
_entry.id   d691ecdf811f7883666e3f14e03f2e84
#
_cell.length_a   1.000
_cell.length_b   1.000
_cell.length_c   1.000
_cell.angle_alpha   90.00
_cell.angle_beta   90.00
_cell.angle_gamma   90.00
#
_symmetry.space_group_name_H-M   'P 1'
#
loop_
_entity.id
_entity.type
_entity.pdbx_description
1 polymer ?
#
loop_
_entity_poly.entity_id
_entity_poly.type
_entity_poly.pdbx_seq_one_letter_code
_entity_poly.pdbx_strand_id
1 'polypeptide(L)'
;MKGCPYLAIWEFEIKADCRAQFEEVYGPDGAWAQLFRQSPDYLGTKLLRDLTRPGRYLTLDSWSSREAFHTFKQAHAAEYETLDKQCEGLTEGEAMVGEFEEAPAKSGR
;
A
#
# COMPACT_ATOMS: atom_id res chain seq x y z
N MET A 1 -0.52 11.60 22.70
CA MET A 1 0.67 10.82 22.39
C MET A 1 0.45 9.93 21.18
N LYS A 2 1.42 9.85 20.34
CA LYS A 2 1.28 9.08 19.09
C LYS A 2 1.76 7.67 19.28
N GLY A 3 1.02 6.70 18.75
CA GLY A 3 1.49 5.35 18.66
C GLY A 3 2.51 5.22 17.53
N CYS A 4 3.05 4.04 17.36
CA CYS A 4 3.96 3.76 16.27
C CYS A 4 3.17 3.64 14.98
N PRO A 5 3.74 4.10 13.85
CA PRO A 5 3.06 3.97 12.58
C PRO A 5 2.78 2.52 12.23
N TYR A 6 1.66 2.32 11.57
CA TYR A 6 1.22 1.03 11.08
C TYR A 6 1.53 0.94 9.59
N LEU A 7 2.00 -0.22 9.14
CA LEU A 7 2.26 -0.47 7.73
C LEU A 7 1.53 -1.70 7.26
N ALA A 8 0.82 -1.56 6.15
CA ALA A 8 0.27 -2.70 5.42
C ALA A 8 1.19 -2.93 4.23
N ILE A 9 1.76 -4.12 4.11
CA ILE A 9 2.70 -4.44 3.04
C ILE A 9 2.12 -5.53 2.17
N TRP A 10 2.04 -5.24 0.87
CA TRP A 10 1.55 -6.16 -0.14
C TRP A 10 2.63 -6.47 -1.15
N GLU A 11 2.61 -7.67 -1.71
CA GLU A 11 3.49 -8.00 -2.83
C GLU A 11 2.64 -8.29 -4.06
N PHE A 12 3.21 -7.97 -5.22
CA PHE A 12 2.54 -8.10 -6.50
C PHE A 12 3.46 -8.70 -7.53
N GLU A 13 2.89 -9.52 -8.41
CA GLU A 13 3.57 -9.99 -9.63
C GLU A 13 2.89 -9.29 -10.80
N ILE A 14 3.67 -8.55 -11.60
CA ILE A 14 3.12 -7.68 -12.62
C ILE A 14 3.53 -8.16 -14.00
N LYS A 15 2.55 -8.20 -14.92
CA LYS A 15 2.79 -8.55 -16.31
C LYS A 15 3.82 -7.60 -16.92
N ALA A 16 4.69 -8.13 -17.78
CA ALA A 16 5.80 -7.35 -18.33
C ALA A 16 5.33 -6.07 -19.03
N ASP A 17 4.22 -6.14 -19.74
CA ASP A 17 3.70 -4.98 -20.48
C ASP A 17 2.84 -4.05 -19.64
N CYS A 18 2.63 -4.37 -18.35
CA CYS A 18 1.82 -3.55 -17.46
C CYS A 18 2.63 -2.81 -16.39
N ARG A 19 3.95 -2.96 -16.39
CA ARG A 19 4.77 -2.41 -15.30
C ARG A 19 4.70 -0.90 -15.19
N ALA A 20 4.78 -0.19 -16.32
CA ALA A 20 4.73 1.26 -16.29
C ALA A 20 3.39 1.74 -15.74
N GLN A 21 2.31 1.13 -16.20
CA GLN A 21 0.97 1.50 -15.73
C GLN A 21 0.80 1.15 -14.24
N PHE A 22 1.31 0.00 -13.83
CA PHE A 22 1.25 -0.39 -12.43
C PHE A 22 1.97 0.62 -11.55
N GLU A 23 3.17 1.03 -11.94
CA GLU A 23 3.94 2.00 -11.16
C GLU A 23 3.21 3.33 -11.03
N GLU A 24 2.51 3.73 -12.08
CA GLU A 24 1.73 4.96 -12.05
C GLU A 24 0.55 4.84 -11.08
N VAL A 25 -0.18 3.73 -11.12
CA VAL A 25 -1.40 3.55 -10.33
C VAL A 25 -1.09 3.28 -8.86
N TYR A 26 -0.04 2.52 -8.58
CA TYR A 26 0.29 2.08 -7.23
C TYR A 26 1.39 2.90 -6.56
N GLY A 27 1.96 3.87 -7.25
CA GLY A 27 3.01 4.71 -6.70
C GLY A 27 2.49 5.74 -5.70
N PRO A 28 3.42 6.53 -5.13
CA PRO A 28 3.07 7.49 -4.07
C PRO A 28 2.03 8.54 -4.45
N ASP A 29 1.87 8.80 -5.74
CA ASP A 29 0.88 9.78 -6.21
C ASP A 29 -0.18 9.13 -7.10
N GLY A 30 -0.27 7.82 -7.08
CA GLY A 30 -1.20 7.09 -7.92
C GLY A 30 -2.61 7.04 -7.35
N ALA A 31 -3.47 6.27 -8.03
CA ALA A 31 -4.89 6.22 -7.70
C ALA A 31 -5.15 5.72 -6.28
N TRP A 32 -4.40 4.73 -5.81
CA TRP A 32 -4.58 4.22 -4.46
C TRP A 32 -4.21 5.27 -3.42
N ALA A 33 -3.07 5.95 -3.61
CA ALA A 33 -2.66 7.00 -2.69
C ALA A 33 -3.66 8.14 -2.67
N GLN A 34 -4.22 8.50 -3.82
CA GLN A 34 -5.24 9.54 -3.90
C GLN A 34 -6.49 9.16 -3.12
N LEU A 35 -6.91 7.90 -3.23
CA LEU A 35 -8.05 7.41 -2.46
C LEU A 35 -7.76 7.50 -0.96
N PHE A 36 -6.59 7.02 -0.53
CA PHE A 36 -6.23 7.00 0.89
C PHE A 36 -6.07 8.41 1.48
N ARG A 37 -5.73 9.39 0.65
CA ARG A 37 -5.54 10.76 1.12
C ARG A 37 -6.82 11.41 1.63
N GLN A 38 -7.97 10.79 1.43
CA GLN A 38 -9.20 11.26 2.02
C GLN A 38 -9.19 11.12 3.54
N SER A 39 -8.29 10.31 4.08
CA SER A 39 -8.15 10.17 5.53
C SER A 39 -6.96 10.98 6.03
N PRO A 40 -7.13 11.77 7.11
CA PRO A 40 -6.00 12.48 7.72
C PRO A 40 -5.01 11.54 8.39
N ASP A 41 -5.37 10.27 8.57
CA ASP A 41 -4.51 9.28 9.23
C ASP A 41 -3.61 8.54 8.24
N TYR A 42 -3.78 8.78 6.94
CA TYR A 42 -2.90 8.17 5.95
C TYR A 42 -1.59 8.95 5.90
N LEU A 43 -0.47 8.23 5.96
CA LEU A 43 0.85 8.86 6.04
C LEU A 43 1.64 8.76 4.73
N GLY A 44 1.27 7.87 3.84
CA GLY A 44 1.92 7.79 2.53
C GLY A 44 2.16 6.37 2.08
N THR A 45 2.60 6.23 0.85
CA THR A 45 2.87 4.95 0.21
C THR A 45 4.27 4.96 -0.38
N LYS A 46 4.97 3.84 -0.24
CA LYS A 46 6.21 3.60 -0.97
C LYS A 46 5.99 2.41 -1.88
N LEU A 47 6.51 2.51 -3.10
CA LEU A 47 6.47 1.42 -4.05
C LEU A 47 7.89 0.97 -4.31
N LEU A 48 8.16 -0.33 -4.10
CA LEU A 48 9.50 -0.89 -4.24
C LEU A 48 9.52 -1.91 -5.38
N ARG A 49 10.56 -1.86 -6.20
CA ARG A 49 10.82 -2.88 -7.21
C ARG A 49 11.80 -3.89 -6.65
N ASP A 50 11.55 -5.16 -6.92
CA ASP A 50 12.49 -6.21 -6.57
C ASP A 50 13.62 -6.22 -7.61
N LEU A 51 14.85 -6.04 -7.17
CA LEU A 51 15.99 -5.97 -8.08
C LEU A 51 16.44 -7.34 -8.58
N THR A 52 15.98 -8.40 -7.94
CA THR A 52 16.38 -9.77 -8.31
C THR A 52 15.27 -10.55 -9.01
N ARG A 53 14.03 -10.09 -8.92
CA ARG A 53 12.88 -10.73 -9.58
C ARG A 53 12.10 -9.69 -10.35
N PRO A 54 12.37 -9.55 -11.66
CA PRO A 54 11.65 -8.58 -12.48
C PRO A 54 10.13 -8.80 -12.40
N GLY A 55 9.38 -7.73 -12.25
CA GLY A 55 7.93 -7.81 -12.15
C GLY A 55 7.39 -8.00 -10.75
N ARG A 56 8.25 -8.24 -9.77
CA ARG A 56 7.81 -8.32 -8.39
C ARG A 56 7.94 -6.95 -7.72
N TYR A 57 6.88 -6.51 -7.05
CA TYR A 57 6.84 -5.21 -6.38
C TYR A 57 6.29 -5.37 -4.98
N LEU A 58 6.64 -4.43 -4.11
CA LEU A 58 6.02 -4.29 -2.80
C LEU A 58 5.42 -2.90 -2.68
N THR A 59 4.24 -2.81 -2.09
CA THR A 59 3.69 -1.53 -1.67
C THR A 59 3.71 -1.49 -0.14
N LEU A 60 4.14 -0.34 0.39
CA LEU A 60 4.18 -0.09 1.82
C LEU A 60 3.27 1.09 2.09
N ASP A 61 2.08 0.80 2.62
CA ASP A 61 1.11 1.84 2.95
C ASP A 61 1.19 2.14 4.43
N SER A 62 1.48 3.38 4.77
CA SER A 62 1.66 3.81 6.16
C SER A 62 0.45 4.57 6.66
N TRP A 63 0.02 4.24 7.87
CA TRP A 63 -1.14 4.86 8.53
C TRP A 63 -0.78 5.16 9.97
N SER A 64 -1.49 6.09 10.59
CA SER A 64 -1.21 6.45 11.98
C SER A 64 -1.50 5.30 12.94
N SER A 65 -2.44 4.41 12.59
CA SER A 65 -2.74 3.23 13.40
C SER A 65 -3.44 2.19 12.53
N ARG A 66 -3.45 0.96 13.03
CA ARG A 66 -4.18 -0.12 12.37
C ARG A 66 -5.67 0.17 12.33
N GLU A 67 -6.21 0.69 13.42
CA GLU A 67 -7.63 1.02 13.51
C GLU A 67 -8.03 2.08 12.48
N ALA A 68 -7.16 3.07 12.27
CA ALA A 68 -7.44 4.12 11.29
C ALA A 68 -7.58 3.54 9.88
N PHE A 69 -6.69 2.62 9.53
CA PHE A 69 -6.76 1.97 8.22
C PHE A 69 -8.05 1.14 8.09
N HIS A 70 -8.36 0.34 9.09
CA HIS A 70 -9.55 -0.51 9.01
C HIS A 70 -10.84 0.31 8.99
N THR A 71 -10.88 1.41 9.75
CA THR A 71 -12.01 2.32 9.72
C THR A 71 -12.18 2.96 8.34
N PHE A 72 -11.07 3.38 7.74
CA PHE A 72 -11.10 3.95 6.41
C PHE A 72 -11.65 2.94 5.40
N LYS A 73 -11.15 1.72 5.47
CA LYS A 73 -11.55 0.67 4.54
C LYS A 73 -13.04 0.40 4.61
N GLN A 74 -13.61 0.41 5.81
CA GLN A 74 -15.05 0.22 5.97
C GLN A 74 -15.83 1.42 5.46
N ALA A 75 -15.36 2.63 5.75
CA ALA A 75 -16.06 3.85 5.34
C ALA A 75 -16.04 4.06 3.83
N HIS A 76 -15.02 3.57 3.16
CA HIS A 76 -14.83 3.74 1.71
C HIS A 76 -14.86 2.42 0.96
N ALA A 77 -15.61 1.46 1.48
CA ALA A 77 -15.62 0.09 0.91
C ALA A 77 -15.99 0.07 -0.57
N ALA A 78 -16.96 0.87 -0.98
CA ALA A 78 -17.40 0.88 -2.39
C ALA A 78 -16.29 1.43 -3.30
N GLU A 79 -15.65 2.50 -2.90
CA GLU A 79 -14.56 3.09 -3.68
C GLU A 79 -13.36 2.15 -3.74
N TYR A 80 -13.05 1.52 -2.62
CA TYR A 80 -11.94 0.55 -2.53
C TYR A 80 -12.19 -0.61 -3.49
N GLU A 81 -13.39 -1.17 -3.46
CA GLU A 81 -13.73 -2.31 -4.31
C GLU A 81 -13.71 -1.93 -5.79
N THR A 82 -14.21 -0.74 -6.12
CA THR A 82 -14.21 -0.28 -7.50
C THR A 82 -12.79 -0.16 -8.05
N LEU A 83 -11.90 0.44 -7.27
CA LEU A 83 -10.51 0.60 -7.70
C LEU A 83 -9.82 -0.75 -7.80
N ASP A 84 -10.09 -1.65 -6.85
CA ASP A 84 -9.52 -2.99 -6.85
C ASP A 84 -9.88 -3.73 -8.14
N LYS A 85 -11.14 -3.64 -8.55
CA LYS A 85 -11.59 -4.28 -9.78
C LYS A 85 -10.94 -3.66 -11.03
N GLN A 86 -10.76 -2.34 -11.02
CA GLN A 86 -10.11 -1.66 -12.13
C GLN A 86 -8.65 -2.11 -12.29
N CYS A 87 -8.03 -2.51 -11.21
CA CYS A 87 -6.62 -2.88 -11.21
C CYS A 87 -6.37 -4.37 -11.45
N GLU A 88 -7.40 -5.20 -11.48
CA GLU A 88 -7.23 -6.65 -11.63
C GLU A 88 -6.44 -7.04 -12.85
N GLY A 89 -6.59 -6.30 -13.94
CA GLY A 89 -5.91 -6.63 -15.19
C GLY A 89 -4.42 -6.34 -15.18
N LEU A 90 -3.92 -5.63 -14.20
CA LEU A 90 -2.51 -5.24 -14.14
C LEU A 90 -1.63 -6.30 -13.49
N THR A 91 -2.21 -7.17 -12.66
CA THR A 91 -1.43 -8.08 -11.84
C THR A 91 -1.63 -9.53 -12.24
N GLU A 92 -0.58 -10.33 -12.10
CA GLU A 92 -0.65 -11.78 -12.27
C GLU A 92 -0.83 -12.45 -10.91
N GLY A 93 -0.51 -11.74 -9.84
CA GLY A 93 -0.70 -12.25 -8.50
C GLY A 93 -0.51 -11.15 -7.50
N GLU A 94 -1.19 -11.27 -6.37
CA GLU A 94 -1.00 -10.36 -5.27
C GLU A 94 -1.24 -11.10 -3.96
N ALA A 95 -0.50 -10.72 -2.93
CA ALA A 95 -0.65 -11.33 -1.62
C ALA A 95 -0.24 -10.33 -0.55
N MET A 96 -0.90 -10.41 0.59
CA MET A 96 -0.49 -9.58 1.71
C MET A 96 0.74 -10.19 2.36
N VAL A 97 1.82 -9.41 2.45
CA VAL A 97 3.01 -9.82 3.16
C VAL A 97 2.73 -9.81 4.66
N GLY A 98 2.05 -8.75 5.12
CA GLY A 98 1.66 -8.67 6.53
C GLY A 98 1.31 -7.26 6.95
N GLU A 99 0.91 -7.18 8.20
CA GLU A 99 0.66 -5.93 8.87
C GLU A 99 1.78 -5.73 9.89
N PHE A 100 2.36 -4.55 9.92
CA PHE A 100 3.53 -4.28 10.73
C PHE A 100 3.36 -2.98 11.48
N GLU A 101 4.06 -2.88 12.58
CA GLU A 101 4.12 -1.66 13.35
C GLU A 101 5.59 -1.33 13.49
N GLU A 102 5.92 -0.07 13.30
CA GLU A 102 7.31 0.34 13.46
C GLU A 102 7.72 0.20 14.92
N ALA A 103 8.76 -0.58 15.18
CA ALA A 103 9.24 -0.75 16.54
C ALA A 103 9.89 0.54 17.00
N PRO A 104 9.64 0.97 18.25
CA PRO A 104 10.23 2.21 18.72
C PRO A 104 11.76 2.07 18.82
N ALA A 105 12.44 3.13 18.44
CA ALA A 105 13.90 3.17 18.57
C ALA A 105 14.26 3.14 20.06
N LYS A 106 15.30 2.40 20.38
CA LYS A 106 15.78 2.33 21.75
C LYS A 106 16.91 3.33 21.91
N SER A 107 16.85 4.09 23.01
CA SER A 107 17.95 5.01 23.30
C SER A 107 19.18 4.21 23.69
N GLY A 108 20.35 4.75 23.40
CA GLY A 108 21.60 4.12 23.75
C GLY A 108 22.13 3.11 22.74
N ARG A 109 21.50 2.99 21.60
CA ARG A 109 21.98 2.09 20.56
C ARG A 109 23.09 2.71 19.75
#